data_558f86cdfd1220977b2f59d9f4e691b9
#
_entry.id   558f86cdfd1220977b2f59d9f4e691b9
#
_cell.length_a   1.000
_cell.length_b   1.000
_cell.length_c   1.000
_cell.angle_alpha   90.00
_cell.angle_beta   90.00
_cell.angle_gamma   90.00
#
_symmetry.space_group_name_H-M   'P 1'
#
loop_
_entity.id
_entity.type
_entity.pdbx_description
1 polymer ?
#
loop_
_entity_poly.entity_id
_entity_poly.type
_entity_poly.pdbx_seq_one_letter_code
_entity_poly.pdbx_strand_id
1 'polypeptide(L)'
;AKEEGNRNVMLNAASANGPREIQIGLPSADVNVLENGLPVTYATNPHSVNTIWRGDASLSHQGLLKIAETAITTGNIGYAVNSFTQKGQKGFNGTLNYKSNHFGLQEFSLNMNGDLGSDWYYSFNMYQDFDPGTFKIKSTPYQDRTQIYKALLTKKYNGNRGEFTAMYKYANSHNVYNYATQSAPFIYVGDGSVKEYGDFKLGTTSYLPIDNEMTYRNMRTGKLEQTSLYDACLNKASEVTLMNNYRFDNGLNWKATLKYDHSRGAMVYQTPMSIIDLKSEANKGVYNYMYRDIDGQTKAYDGQYIQTRMSCLNAGKIDEALFTTELSKKFSTSTF
;
A
#
# COMPACT_ATOMS: atom_id res chain seq x y z
N ALA A 1 -8.72 -17.50 18.36
CA ALA A 1 -9.25 -16.14 18.37
C ALA A 1 -8.77 -15.33 19.59
N LYS A 2 -8.76 -15.91 20.82
CA LYS A 2 -8.26 -15.18 22.01
C LYS A 2 -6.74 -14.96 22.00
N GLU A 3 -5.99 -15.78 21.32
CA GLU A 3 -4.51 -15.64 21.24
C GLU A 3 -4.06 -14.57 20.23
N GLU A 4 -4.82 -14.35 19.17
CA GLU A 4 -4.49 -13.31 18.17
C GLU A 4 -4.71 -11.90 18.73
N GLY A 5 -5.75 -11.69 19.54
CA GLY A 5 -6.06 -10.40 20.14
C GLY A 5 -5.03 -9.88 21.16
N ASN A 6 -4.16 -10.75 21.65
CA ASN A 6 -3.14 -10.38 22.64
C ASN A 6 -1.76 -10.05 22.04
N ARG A 7 -1.63 -10.17 20.71
CA ARG A 7 -0.38 -9.87 20.01
C ARG A 7 -0.42 -8.45 19.48
N ASN A 8 0.00 -7.50 20.28
CA ASN A 8 0.19 -6.13 19.82
C ASN A 8 1.34 -6.08 18.82
N VAL A 9 0.99 -6.02 17.56
CA VAL A 9 1.94 -5.81 16.47
C VAL A 9 1.69 -4.43 15.88
N MET A 10 2.67 -3.56 16.01
CA MET A 10 2.66 -2.27 15.33
C MET A 10 3.18 -2.46 13.92
N LEU A 11 2.28 -2.46 12.95
CA LEU A 11 2.62 -2.29 11.54
C LEU A 11 2.69 -0.80 11.24
N ASN A 12 3.84 -0.35 10.81
CA ASN A 12 3.96 0.99 10.23
C ASN A 12 3.42 0.97 8.78
N ALA A 13 2.12 0.87 8.66
CA ALA A 13 1.42 0.89 7.38
C ALA A 13 1.00 2.29 6.93
N ALA A 14 1.40 3.32 7.69
CA ALA A 14 1.06 4.71 7.40
C ALA A 14 2.10 5.41 6.51
N SER A 15 3.01 4.69 5.89
CA SER A 15 3.99 5.28 4.99
C SER A 15 3.77 4.81 3.57
N ALA A 16 4.02 5.69 2.61
CA ALA A 16 3.98 5.40 1.19
C ALA A 16 4.87 4.24 0.74
N ASN A 17 5.77 3.78 1.59
CA ASN A 17 6.73 2.70 1.31
C ASN A 17 6.21 1.31 1.71
N GLY A 18 4.95 1.15 2.04
CA GLY A 18 4.35 -0.12 2.43
C GLY A 18 4.58 -0.50 3.90
N PRO A 19 4.04 -1.64 4.32
CA PRO A 19 4.32 -2.18 5.65
C PRO A 19 5.81 -2.44 5.74
N ARG A 20 6.47 -1.66 6.58
CA ARG A 20 7.86 -1.89 6.89
C ARG A 20 7.99 -3.04 7.88
N GLU A 21 9.19 -3.51 8.01
CA GLU A 21 9.62 -4.54 8.93
C GLU A 21 8.88 -4.48 10.27
N ILE A 22 8.31 -5.60 10.67
CA ILE A 22 7.87 -5.76 12.04
C ILE A 22 9.13 -5.91 12.89
N GLN A 23 9.45 -4.90 13.66
CA GLN A 23 10.57 -4.96 14.61
C GLN A 23 10.17 -5.81 15.83
N ILE A 24 10.27 -7.10 15.70
CA ILE A 24 10.07 -8.08 16.79
C ILE A 24 11.37 -8.77 17.20
N GLY A 25 12.51 -8.21 16.81
CA GLY A 25 13.82 -8.81 17.10
C GLY A 25 14.17 -10.03 16.27
N LEU A 26 13.44 -10.31 15.20
CA LEU A 26 13.68 -11.41 14.29
C LEU A 26 14.09 -10.88 12.92
N PRO A 27 14.90 -11.63 12.13
CA PRO A 27 15.21 -11.24 10.76
C PRO A 27 13.89 -11.05 9.99
N SER A 28 13.68 -9.86 9.48
CA SER A 28 12.46 -9.55 8.73
C SER A 28 12.63 -9.98 7.28
N ALA A 29 11.75 -10.86 6.86
CA ALA A 29 11.35 -10.94 5.47
C ALA A 29 10.09 -10.08 5.28
N ASP A 30 9.68 -9.84 4.04
CA ASP A 30 8.44 -9.15 3.72
C ASP A 30 7.27 -9.74 4.54
N VAL A 31 6.53 -8.86 5.20
CA VAL A 31 5.38 -9.27 6.00
C VAL A 31 4.16 -9.40 5.11
N ASN A 32 3.58 -10.58 5.06
CA ASN A 32 2.30 -10.78 4.41
C ASN A 32 1.18 -10.14 5.25
N VAL A 33 0.30 -9.41 4.59
CA VAL A 33 -0.89 -8.83 5.22
C VAL A 33 -2.12 -9.59 4.73
N LEU A 34 -2.91 -10.05 5.71
CA LEU A 34 -4.21 -10.65 5.46
C LEU A 34 -5.31 -9.72 5.97
N GLU A 35 -6.41 -9.69 5.25
CA GLU A 35 -7.65 -9.04 5.67
C GLU A 35 -8.76 -10.07 5.76
N ASN A 36 -9.34 -10.21 6.94
CA ASN A 36 -10.40 -11.19 7.24
C ASN A 36 -10.01 -12.65 6.89
N GLY A 37 -8.74 -12.99 7.06
CA GLY A 37 -8.20 -14.34 6.84
C GLY A 37 -7.72 -14.64 5.43
N LEU A 38 -7.80 -13.71 4.49
CA LEU A 38 -7.30 -13.86 3.12
C LEU A 38 -6.23 -12.83 2.80
N PRO A 39 -5.23 -13.18 1.97
CA PRO A 39 -4.20 -12.24 1.56
C PRO A 39 -4.77 -10.97 0.94
N VAL A 40 -4.19 -9.83 1.29
CA VAL A 40 -4.48 -8.56 0.61
C VAL A 40 -3.83 -8.61 -0.77
N THR A 41 -4.63 -8.41 -1.80
CA THR A 41 -4.18 -8.42 -3.19
C THR A 41 -3.44 -7.13 -3.52
N TYR A 42 -2.38 -7.23 -4.32
CA TYR A 42 -1.65 -6.07 -4.86
C TYR A 42 -1.25 -6.34 -6.31
N ALA A 43 -1.37 -5.32 -7.16
CA ALA A 43 -1.24 -5.49 -8.60
C ALA A 43 0.20 -5.38 -9.15
N THR A 44 1.17 -4.92 -8.36
CA THR A 44 2.55 -4.70 -8.82
C THR A 44 3.59 -5.45 -7.98
N ASN A 45 3.72 -5.12 -6.71
CA ASN A 45 4.67 -5.76 -5.79
C ASN A 45 4.17 -5.66 -4.34
N PRO A 46 4.79 -6.40 -3.39
CA PRO A 46 4.39 -6.39 -1.99
C PRO A 46 4.33 -5.01 -1.33
N HIS A 47 5.16 -4.08 -1.76
CA HIS A 47 5.16 -2.70 -1.23
C HIS A 47 3.91 -1.91 -1.61
N SER A 48 3.14 -2.35 -2.60
CA SER A 48 1.90 -1.69 -2.99
C SER A 48 0.68 -2.08 -2.14
N VAL A 49 0.83 -2.97 -1.19
CA VAL A 49 -0.25 -3.36 -0.25
C VAL A 49 -0.88 -2.16 0.43
N ASN A 50 -0.09 -1.17 0.85
CA ASN A 50 -0.59 0.04 1.49
C ASN A 50 -1.42 0.95 0.59
N THR A 51 -1.46 0.72 -0.70
CA THR A 51 -2.35 1.44 -1.62
C THR A 51 -3.79 0.94 -1.58
N ILE A 52 -4.02 -0.26 -1.03
CA ILE A 52 -5.31 -0.92 -0.95
C ILE A 52 -5.67 -1.41 0.46
N TRP A 53 -4.74 -1.34 1.39
CA TRP A 53 -4.95 -1.66 2.80
C TRP A 53 -4.19 -0.69 3.71
N ARG A 54 -4.81 -0.28 4.81
CA ARG A 54 -4.22 0.57 5.86
C ARG A 54 -4.66 0.09 7.23
N GLY A 55 -3.80 0.30 8.22
CA GLY A 55 -4.15 0.14 9.63
C GLY A 55 -4.93 1.35 10.11
N ASP A 56 -6.24 1.35 9.96
CA ASP A 56 -7.13 2.48 10.17
C ASP A 56 -8.30 2.16 11.11
N ALA A 57 -9.23 3.10 11.29
CA ALA A 57 -10.43 2.95 12.11
C ALA A 57 -11.38 1.84 11.62
N SER A 58 -11.18 1.29 10.43
CA SER A 58 -11.99 0.17 9.91
C SER A 58 -11.66 -1.17 10.56
N LEU A 59 -10.54 -1.25 11.28
CA LEU A 59 -10.10 -2.50 11.88
C LEU A 59 -10.60 -2.64 13.31
N SER A 60 -11.19 -3.81 13.62
CA SER A 60 -11.53 -4.16 14.98
C SER A 60 -10.31 -4.62 15.78
N HIS A 61 -9.43 -5.36 15.14
CA HIS A 61 -8.16 -5.82 15.70
C HIS A 61 -7.25 -6.34 14.59
N GLN A 62 -5.99 -6.50 14.91
CA GLN A 62 -4.99 -7.16 14.07
C GLN A 62 -4.06 -8.00 14.96
N GLY A 63 -3.48 -9.04 14.40
CA GLY A 63 -2.60 -9.93 15.13
C GLY A 63 -1.59 -10.65 14.23
N LEU A 64 -0.46 -11.00 14.83
CA LEU A 64 0.59 -11.78 14.17
C LEU A 64 0.16 -13.26 14.10
N LEU A 65 0.23 -13.87 12.93
CA LEU A 65 0.05 -15.30 12.76
C LEU A 65 1.31 -16.06 13.21
N LYS A 66 1.12 -17.28 13.70
CA LYS A 66 2.22 -18.24 13.91
C LYS A 66 2.80 -18.64 12.56
N ILE A 67 4.09 -18.99 12.52
CA ILE A 67 4.77 -19.38 11.26
C ILE A 67 4.04 -20.54 10.57
N ALA A 68 3.57 -21.53 11.33
CA ALA A 68 2.81 -22.65 10.77
C ALA A 68 1.45 -22.21 10.19
N GLU A 69 0.77 -21.29 10.84
CA GLU A 69 -0.50 -20.71 10.34
C GLU A 69 -0.26 -19.90 9.07
N THR A 70 0.82 -19.12 9.03
CA THR A 70 1.22 -18.35 7.84
C THR A 70 1.51 -19.29 6.67
N ALA A 71 2.28 -20.35 6.89
CA ALA A 71 2.62 -21.32 5.84
C ALA A 71 1.37 -21.99 5.25
N ILE A 72 0.39 -22.35 6.08
CA ILE A 72 -0.88 -22.95 5.64
C ILE A 72 -1.75 -21.94 4.89
N THR A 73 -1.80 -20.69 5.36
CA THR A 73 -2.72 -19.67 4.84
C THR A 73 -2.19 -19.00 3.57
N THR A 74 -0.88 -18.78 3.49
CA THR A 74 -0.26 -18.01 2.40
C THR A 74 0.62 -18.86 1.48
N GLY A 75 0.93 -20.10 1.87
CA GLY A 75 1.88 -20.94 1.16
C GLY A 75 3.35 -20.54 1.35
N ASN A 76 3.63 -19.50 2.14
CA ASN A 76 4.97 -18.98 2.38
C ASN A 76 5.41 -19.21 3.83
N ILE A 77 6.67 -19.55 4.02
CA ILE A 77 7.28 -19.59 5.35
C ILE A 77 7.75 -18.17 5.69
N GLY A 78 7.06 -17.50 6.59
CA GLY A 78 7.38 -16.13 6.98
C GLY A 78 6.41 -15.61 8.04
N TYR A 79 6.40 -14.29 8.21
CA TYR A 79 5.45 -13.63 9.10
C TYR A 79 4.26 -13.12 8.31
N ALA A 80 3.08 -13.21 8.93
CA ALA A 80 1.89 -12.57 8.41
C ALA A 80 1.13 -11.87 9.53
N VAL A 81 0.49 -10.78 9.20
CA VAL A 81 -0.44 -10.09 10.08
C VAL A 81 -1.83 -10.24 9.49
N ASN A 82 -2.75 -10.79 10.29
CA ASN A 82 -4.16 -10.84 9.92
C ASN A 82 -4.88 -9.66 10.56
N SER A 83 -5.65 -8.94 9.77
CA SER A 83 -6.48 -7.83 10.21
C SER A 83 -7.95 -8.17 10.03
N PHE A 84 -8.78 -7.71 10.97
CA PHE A 84 -10.21 -7.98 10.94
C PHE A 84 -10.99 -6.68 10.85
N THR A 85 -11.84 -6.58 9.83
CA THR A 85 -12.67 -5.40 9.62
C THR A 85 -13.77 -5.31 10.67
N GLN A 86 -14.01 -4.11 11.19
CA GLN A 86 -15.05 -3.84 12.16
C GLN A 86 -16.43 -4.10 11.56
N LYS A 87 -17.14 -5.07 12.11
CA LYS A 87 -18.54 -5.36 11.77
C LYS A 87 -19.47 -4.47 12.57
N GLY A 88 -20.73 -4.40 12.15
CA GLY A 88 -21.78 -3.68 12.88
C GLY A 88 -22.04 -4.28 14.25
N GLN A 89 -22.39 -3.41 15.20
CA GLN A 89 -22.73 -3.74 16.57
C GLN A 89 -24.12 -3.18 16.93
N LYS A 90 -24.65 -3.59 18.07
CA LYS A 90 -25.92 -3.06 18.56
C LYS A 90 -25.79 -1.58 18.91
N GLY A 91 -26.79 -0.80 18.53
CA GLY A 91 -26.77 0.65 18.64
C GLY A 91 -25.88 1.31 17.59
N PHE A 92 -25.84 2.63 17.59
CA PHE A 92 -24.95 3.40 16.73
C PHE A 92 -23.59 3.58 17.40
N ASN A 93 -22.52 3.25 16.68
CA ASN A 93 -21.13 3.45 17.11
C ASN A 93 -20.34 4.16 16.00
N GLY A 94 -19.43 5.02 16.39
CA GLY A 94 -18.58 5.73 15.45
C GLY A 94 -17.21 6.02 16.01
N THR A 95 -16.21 5.99 15.16
CA THR A 95 -14.83 6.40 15.44
C THR A 95 -14.34 7.28 14.30
N LEU A 96 -13.83 8.44 14.64
CA LEU A 96 -13.18 9.36 13.71
C LEU A 96 -11.77 9.62 14.21
N ASN A 97 -10.78 9.34 13.37
CA ASN A 97 -9.39 9.71 13.61
C ASN A 97 -8.96 10.74 12.59
N TYR A 98 -8.23 11.74 13.05
CA TYR A 98 -7.59 12.73 12.21
C TYR A 98 -6.13 12.84 12.62
N LYS A 99 -5.24 12.87 11.62
CA LYS A 99 -3.82 13.04 11.83
C LYS A 99 -3.27 14.05 10.84
N SER A 100 -2.41 14.93 11.33
CA SER A 100 -1.71 15.90 10.51
C SER A 100 -0.29 16.12 11.01
N ASN A 101 0.54 16.72 10.18
CA ASN A 101 1.88 17.15 10.54
C ASN A 101 2.23 18.49 9.88
N HIS A 102 3.39 19.05 10.23
CA HIS A 102 3.84 20.34 9.72
C HIS A 102 4.27 20.32 8.25
N PHE A 103 4.37 19.15 7.62
CA PHE A 103 4.62 19.00 6.18
C PHE A 103 3.34 19.07 5.34
N GLY A 104 2.17 19.08 5.98
CA GLY A 104 0.88 19.20 5.30
C GLY A 104 0.11 17.90 5.13
N LEU A 105 0.53 16.82 5.80
CA LEU A 105 -0.23 15.57 5.87
C LEU A 105 -1.64 15.85 6.41
N GLN A 106 -2.64 15.27 5.74
CA GLN A 106 -4.04 15.23 6.14
C GLN A 106 -4.53 13.79 6.02
N GLU A 107 -4.64 13.10 7.13
CA GLU A 107 -5.12 11.72 7.20
C GLU A 107 -6.43 11.67 7.98
N PHE A 108 -7.46 11.06 7.38
CA PHE A 108 -8.77 10.85 7.98
C PHE A 108 -9.11 9.37 7.97
N SER A 109 -9.59 8.85 9.08
CA SER A 109 -10.19 7.54 9.11
C SER A 109 -11.48 7.54 9.93
N LEU A 110 -12.54 7.01 9.33
CA LEU A 110 -13.89 6.98 9.89
C LEU A 110 -14.39 5.54 9.89
N ASN A 111 -14.95 5.13 11.00
CA ASN A 111 -15.84 3.99 11.10
C ASN A 111 -17.20 4.44 11.63
N MET A 112 -18.27 4.03 10.99
CA MET A 112 -19.64 4.15 11.50
C MET A 112 -20.30 2.80 11.40
N ASN A 113 -20.86 2.30 12.47
CA ASN A 113 -21.52 1.02 12.47
C ASN A 113 -22.73 0.99 13.40
N GLY A 114 -23.65 0.07 13.15
CA GLY A 114 -24.87 -0.03 13.94
C GLY A 114 -25.71 -1.24 13.58
N ASP A 115 -26.91 -1.33 14.20
CA ASP A 115 -27.91 -2.31 13.86
C ASP A 115 -29.06 -1.70 13.02
N LEU A 116 -29.65 -2.53 12.18
CA LEU A 116 -30.83 -2.21 11.37
C LEU A 116 -32.10 -2.90 11.88
N GLY A 117 -32.03 -3.55 13.04
CA GLY A 117 -33.08 -4.39 13.55
C GLY A 117 -33.07 -5.80 12.92
N SER A 118 -33.86 -6.71 13.53
CA SER A 118 -33.99 -8.11 13.04
C SER A 118 -32.68 -8.82 12.80
N ASP A 119 -31.69 -8.60 13.67
CA ASP A 119 -30.34 -9.18 13.60
C ASP A 119 -29.52 -8.79 12.35
N TRP A 120 -29.89 -7.70 11.70
CA TRP A 120 -29.08 -7.07 10.65
C TRP A 120 -28.21 -5.97 11.23
N TYR A 121 -26.98 -5.89 10.76
CA TYR A 121 -25.97 -4.92 11.19
C TYR A 121 -25.25 -4.35 9.98
N TYR A 122 -24.84 -3.09 10.06
CA TYR A 122 -24.05 -2.43 9.03
C TYR A 122 -22.74 -1.87 9.58
N SER A 123 -21.77 -1.73 8.73
CA SER A 123 -20.57 -0.93 8.99
C SER A 123 -20.15 -0.22 7.71
N PHE A 124 -19.83 1.05 7.84
CA PHE A 124 -19.25 1.87 6.80
C PHE A 124 -17.93 2.43 7.27
N ASN A 125 -16.91 2.33 6.41
CA ASN A 125 -15.56 2.77 6.74
C ASN A 125 -15.02 3.61 5.60
N MET A 126 -14.28 4.66 5.96
CA MET A 126 -13.59 5.54 5.04
C MET A 126 -12.19 5.82 5.59
N TYR A 127 -11.21 5.68 4.71
CA TYR A 127 -9.84 6.14 4.93
C TYR A 127 -9.46 7.07 3.81
N GLN A 128 -8.86 8.21 4.16
CA GLN A 128 -8.31 9.18 3.21
C GLN A 128 -6.97 9.68 3.70
N ASP A 129 -6.00 9.64 2.83
CA ASP A 129 -4.65 10.15 3.05
C ASP A 129 -4.29 11.13 1.93
N PHE A 130 -3.87 12.32 2.32
CA PHE A 130 -3.36 13.38 1.45
C PHE A 130 -2.01 13.82 2.01
N ASP A 131 -0.95 13.11 1.65
CA ASP A 131 0.40 13.36 2.11
C ASP A 131 1.25 14.00 1.02
N PRO A 132 1.61 15.30 1.15
CA PRO A 132 2.55 15.93 0.23
C PRO A 132 3.97 15.36 0.35
N GLY A 133 4.27 14.61 1.43
CA GLY A 133 5.62 14.17 1.76
C GLY A 133 6.51 15.30 2.30
N THR A 134 7.72 14.93 2.64
CA THR A 134 8.72 15.86 3.18
C THR A 134 9.48 16.60 2.10
N PHE A 135 9.49 16.08 0.88
CA PHE A 135 10.17 16.65 -0.28
C PHE A 135 9.14 17.16 -1.30
N LYS A 136 9.40 18.33 -1.85
CA LYS A 136 8.54 18.87 -2.90
C LYS A 136 8.69 18.08 -4.19
N ILE A 137 7.61 17.41 -4.59
CA ILE A 137 7.48 16.74 -5.87
C ILE A 137 6.81 17.72 -6.84
N LYS A 138 7.46 18.04 -7.96
CA LYS A 138 6.93 19.03 -8.89
C LYS A 138 5.79 18.49 -9.76
N SER A 139 5.75 17.17 -9.95
CA SER A 139 4.76 16.51 -10.81
C SER A 139 3.41 16.26 -10.14
N THR A 140 3.32 16.31 -8.81
CA THR A 140 2.08 16.07 -8.07
C THR A 140 2.09 16.82 -6.74
N PRO A 141 0.96 17.35 -6.28
CA PRO A 141 0.86 18.00 -4.97
C PRO A 141 0.96 17.00 -3.80
N TYR A 142 0.70 15.72 -4.06
CA TYR A 142 0.73 14.68 -3.05
C TYR A 142 1.66 13.55 -3.47
N GLN A 143 2.53 13.15 -2.56
CA GLN A 143 3.33 11.94 -2.67
C GLN A 143 2.46 10.69 -2.47
N ASP A 144 1.53 10.75 -1.52
CA ASP A 144 0.52 9.74 -1.28
C ASP A 144 -0.87 10.38 -1.28
N ARG A 145 -1.75 9.85 -2.13
CA ARG A 145 -3.17 10.16 -2.15
C ARG A 145 -3.93 8.86 -2.19
N THR A 146 -4.23 8.34 -1.01
CA THR A 146 -4.91 7.05 -0.87
C THR A 146 -6.31 7.23 -0.29
N GLN A 147 -7.28 6.59 -0.92
CA GLN A 147 -8.69 6.58 -0.51
C GLN A 147 -9.17 5.14 -0.48
N ILE A 148 -9.68 4.68 0.66
CA ILE A 148 -10.22 3.34 0.85
C ILE A 148 -11.61 3.44 1.49
N TYR A 149 -12.58 2.80 0.89
CA TYR A 149 -13.95 2.73 1.40
C TYR A 149 -14.34 1.27 1.57
N LYS A 150 -15.00 0.95 2.69
CA LYS A 150 -15.56 -0.38 2.95
C LYS A 150 -17.00 -0.25 3.43
N ALA A 151 -17.88 -1.07 2.89
CA ALA A 151 -19.25 -1.20 3.35
C ALA A 151 -19.53 -2.66 3.69
N LEU A 152 -20.05 -2.92 4.87
CA LEU A 152 -20.37 -4.26 5.36
C LEU A 152 -21.84 -4.36 5.73
N LEU A 153 -22.44 -5.48 5.38
CA LEU A 153 -23.75 -5.89 5.85
C LEU A 153 -23.64 -7.27 6.49
N THR A 154 -24.05 -7.38 7.74
CA THR A 154 -23.96 -8.60 8.53
C THR A 154 -25.34 -9.05 8.96
N LYS A 155 -25.65 -10.35 8.80
CA LYS A 155 -26.86 -11.00 9.32
C LYS A 155 -26.47 -12.06 10.33
N LYS A 156 -27.00 -11.98 11.55
CA LYS A 156 -26.97 -13.09 12.49
C LYS A 156 -28.23 -13.95 12.33
N TYR A 157 -28.09 -15.24 12.47
CA TYR A 157 -29.18 -16.19 12.26
C TYR A 157 -29.06 -17.40 13.19
N ASN A 158 -30.13 -18.20 13.26
CA ASN A 158 -30.24 -19.37 14.12
C ASN A 158 -29.87 -19.10 15.60
N GLY A 159 -30.47 -18.04 16.18
CA GLY A 159 -30.24 -17.69 17.59
C GLY A 159 -28.77 -17.27 17.85
N ASN A 160 -28.16 -16.54 16.93
CA ASN A 160 -26.77 -16.07 16.95
C ASN A 160 -25.70 -17.19 16.82
N ARG A 161 -26.11 -18.38 16.39
CA ARG A 161 -25.15 -19.47 16.08
C ARG A 161 -24.48 -19.25 14.72
N GLY A 162 -25.17 -18.59 13.80
CA GLY A 162 -24.67 -18.24 12.49
C GLY A 162 -24.50 -16.73 12.33
N GLU A 163 -23.48 -16.35 11.60
CA GLU A 163 -23.21 -14.98 11.17
C GLU A 163 -22.71 -15.00 9.73
N PHE A 164 -23.41 -14.28 8.86
CA PHE A 164 -23.01 -14.05 7.47
C PHE A 164 -22.74 -12.58 7.28
N THR A 165 -21.61 -12.25 6.65
CA THR A 165 -21.22 -10.86 6.33
C THR A 165 -20.85 -10.76 4.87
N ALA A 166 -21.43 -9.79 4.18
CA ALA A 166 -20.98 -9.34 2.87
C ALA A 166 -20.23 -8.00 3.03
N MET A 167 -19.05 -7.88 2.43
CA MET A 167 -18.23 -6.68 2.42
C MET A 167 -17.94 -6.29 0.96
N TYR A 168 -18.07 -5.01 0.67
CA TYR A 168 -17.53 -4.39 -0.52
C TYR A 168 -16.42 -3.42 -0.11
N LYS A 169 -15.28 -3.49 -0.80
CA LYS A 169 -14.16 -2.56 -0.62
C LYS A 169 -13.80 -1.94 -1.96
N TYR A 170 -13.57 -0.64 -1.92
CA TYR A 170 -13.03 0.13 -3.04
C TYR A 170 -11.81 0.91 -2.56
N ALA A 171 -10.72 0.78 -3.29
CA ALA A 171 -9.51 1.54 -3.06
C ALA A 171 -9.09 2.29 -4.32
N ASN A 172 -8.62 3.52 -4.15
CA ASN A 172 -8.07 4.36 -5.21
C ASN A 172 -6.88 5.13 -4.64
N SER A 173 -5.71 4.84 -5.13
CA SER A 173 -4.47 5.42 -4.64
C SER A 173 -3.62 5.92 -5.78
N HIS A 174 -3.10 7.12 -5.63
CA HIS A 174 -1.97 7.64 -6.39
C HIS A 174 -0.80 7.77 -5.44
N ASN A 175 0.20 6.93 -5.61
CA ASN A 175 1.31 6.83 -4.68
C ASN A 175 2.63 6.89 -5.45
N VAL A 176 3.34 8.01 -5.33
CA VAL A 176 4.64 8.20 -5.95
C VAL A 176 5.71 7.63 -5.05
N TYR A 177 6.13 6.42 -5.35
CA TYR A 177 7.20 5.76 -4.59
C TYR A 177 8.54 6.44 -4.76
N ASN A 178 9.26 6.51 -3.67
CA ASN A 178 10.32 7.47 -3.53
C ASN A 178 11.62 6.89 -2.97
N TYR A 179 11.98 5.69 -3.36
CA TYR A 179 13.14 4.99 -2.80
C TYR A 179 14.47 5.72 -2.93
N ALA A 180 14.77 6.27 -4.08
CA ALA A 180 16.03 6.94 -4.33
C ALA A 180 15.86 8.35 -4.90
N THR A 181 14.63 8.77 -5.10
CA THR A 181 14.29 9.93 -5.89
C THR A 181 14.01 11.17 -5.06
N GLN A 182 13.91 11.04 -3.74
CA GLN A 182 13.61 12.16 -2.82
C GLN A 182 14.84 12.89 -2.31
N SER A 183 16.04 12.35 -2.48
CA SER A 183 17.25 13.03 -2.04
C SER A 183 17.81 13.94 -3.13
N ALA A 184 18.29 15.11 -2.74
CA ALA A 184 19.08 15.96 -3.62
C ALA A 184 20.50 15.39 -3.83
N PRO A 185 21.15 15.65 -4.96
CA PRO A 185 22.56 15.37 -5.11
C PRO A 185 23.39 16.16 -4.10
N PHE A 186 24.48 15.58 -3.65
CA PHE A 186 25.39 16.21 -2.72
C PHE A 186 26.83 15.87 -3.05
N ILE A 187 27.75 16.68 -2.56
CA ILE A 187 29.19 16.44 -2.63
C ILE A 187 29.65 15.92 -1.26
N TYR A 188 30.28 14.76 -1.24
CA TYR A 188 30.95 14.24 -0.06
C TYR A 188 32.29 14.95 0.15
N VAL A 189 32.54 15.53 1.32
CA VAL A 189 33.72 16.35 1.60
C VAL A 189 34.88 15.53 2.18
N GLY A 190 34.61 14.33 2.67
CA GLY A 190 35.65 13.41 3.16
C GLY A 190 35.83 13.38 4.69
N ASP A 191 35.19 14.28 5.41
CA ASP A 191 35.24 14.36 6.91
C ASP A 191 33.96 13.88 7.59
N GLY A 192 33.08 13.19 6.84
CA GLY A 192 31.75 12.79 7.29
C GLY A 192 30.69 13.85 6.99
N SER A 193 31.05 15.02 6.49
CA SER A 193 30.11 16.06 6.07
C SER A 193 29.80 16.01 4.58
N VAL A 194 28.69 16.65 4.20
CA VAL A 194 28.25 16.79 2.83
C VAL A 194 27.96 18.24 2.50
N LYS A 195 28.15 18.64 1.25
CA LYS A 195 27.77 19.96 0.71
C LYS A 195 26.68 19.82 -0.32
N GLU A 196 25.82 20.83 -0.41
CA GLU A 196 24.83 20.93 -1.48
C GLU A 196 25.52 21.03 -2.85
N TYR A 197 24.87 20.43 -3.85
CA TYR A 197 25.36 20.41 -5.22
C TYR A 197 24.54 21.38 -6.08
N GLY A 198 25.19 22.41 -6.59
CA GLY A 198 24.49 23.44 -7.37
C GLY A 198 23.33 24.08 -6.60
N ASP A 199 22.18 24.20 -7.24
CA ASP A 199 20.96 24.76 -6.65
C ASP A 199 20.09 23.74 -5.92
N PHE A 200 20.54 22.49 -5.81
CA PHE A 200 19.81 21.45 -5.07
C PHE A 200 19.97 21.65 -3.58
N LYS A 201 18.83 21.72 -2.89
CA LYS A 201 18.78 21.86 -1.43
C LYS A 201 18.57 20.51 -0.76
N LEU A 202 19.47 20.13 0.13
CA LEU A 202 19.36 18.91 0.90
C LEU A 202 18.06 18.92 1.71
N GLY A 203 17.34 17.79 1.67
CA GLY A 203 16.09 17.61 2.40
C GLY A 203 14.85 18.32 1.81
N THR A 204 14.99 19.10 0.73
CA THR A 204 13.86 19.85 0.15
C THR A 204 13.69 19.66 -1.34
N THR A 205 14.75 19.41 -2.09
CA THR A 205 14.71 19.24 -3.54
C THR A 205 14.66 17.75 -3.90
N SER A 206 13.73 17.38 -4.76
CA SER A 206 13.62 16.00 -5.28
C SER A 206 14.35 15.86 -6.62
N TYR A 207 14.88 14.67 -6.86
CA TYR A 207 15.39 14.25 -8.18
C TYR A 207 14.30 13.99 -9.22
N LEU A 208 13.03 13.89 -8.82
CA LEU A 208 11.94 13.66 -9.76
C LEU A 208 11.89 14.80 -10.80
N PRO A 209 11.67 14.46 -12.07
CA PRO A 209 11.62 15.47 -13.12
C PRO A 209 10.49 16.47 -12.90
N ILE A 210 10.67 17.65 -13.46
CA ILE A 210 9.68 18.72 -13.43
C ILE A 210 8.47 18.34 -14.29
N ASP A 211 8.75 17.77 -15.46
CA ASP A 211 7.73 17.24 -16.35
C ASP A 211 7.21 15.90 -15.79
N ASN A 212 5.94 15.74 -15.90
CA ASN A 212 5.22 14.59 -15.37
C ASN A 212 5.21 13.41 -16.35
N GLU A 213 5.94 13.48 -17.45
CA GLU A 213 5.85 12.50 -18.52
C GLU A 213 7.04 11.53 -18.50
N MET A 214 6.73 10.27 -18.73
CA MET A 214 7.69 9.21 -18.91
C MET A 214 7.40 8.46 -20.21
N THR A 215 8.39 8.32 -21.06
CA THR A 215 8.33 7.47 -22.24
C THR A 215 8.88 6.09 -21.91
N TYR A 216 8.17 5.05 -22.26
CA TYR A 216 8.56 3.67 -22.05
C TYR A 216 8.21 2.81 -23.27
N ARG A 217 8.88 1.65 -23.39
CA ARG A 217 8.51 0.63 -24.37
C ARG A 217 7.51 -0.33 -23.75
N ASN A 218 6.32 -0.38 -24.30
CA ASN A 218 5.33 -1.36 -23.90
C ASN A 218 5.76 -2.75 -24.35
N MET A 219 6.06 -3.63 -23.41
CA MET A 219 6.60 -4.98 -23.68
C MET A 219 5.60 -5.90 -24.39
N ARG A 220 4.29 -5.60 -24.31
CA ARG A 220 3.26 -6.37 -25.00
C ARG A 220 3.12 -5.98 -26.46
N THR A 221 3.20 -4.69 -26.78
CA THR A 221 2.96 -4.15 -28.12
C THR A 221 4.26 -3.85 -28.88
N GLY A 222 5.39 -3.75 -28.17
CA GLY A 222 6.67 -3.31 -28.70
C GLY A 222 6.74 -1.81 -29.04
N LYS A 223 5.66 -1.06 -28.85
CA LYS A 223 5.59 0.37 -29.17
C LYS A 223 6.13 1.25 -28.06
N LEU A 224 6.62 2.42 -28.43
CA LEU A 224 6.90 3.49 -27.46
C LEU A 224 5.57 4.16 -27.09
N GLU A 225 5.34 4.29 -25.80
CA GLU A 225 4.17 4.92 -25.21
C GLU A 225 4.61 5.95 -24.18
N GLN A 226 3.77 6.95 -23.97
CA GLN A 226 3.98 7.95 -22.91
C GLN A 226 2.95 7.77 -21.80
N THR A 227 3.35 8.01 -20.57
CA THR A 227 2.47 8.05 -19.41
C THR A 227 2.90 9.17 -18.48
N SER A 228 1.95 9.74 -17.73
CA SER A 228 2.28 10.64 -16.65
C SER A 228 2.80 9.86 -15.44
N LEU A 229 3.66 10.45 -14.62
CA LEU A 229 4.05 9.86 -13.32
C LEU A 229 2.83 9.68 -12.42
N TYR A 230 1.87 10.59 -12.49
CA TYR A 230 0.64 10.49 -11.72
C TYR A 230 -0.18 9.26 -12.10
N ASP A 231 -0.41 9.03 -13.40
CA ASP A 231 -1.15 7.87 -13.88
C ASP A 231 -0.35 6.57 -13.76
N ALA A 232 0.95 6.66 -13.88
CA ALA A 232 1.86 5.52 -13.72
C ALA A 232 1.99 5.03 -12.27
N CYS A 233 1.49 5.78 -11.30
CA CYS A 233 1.46 5.41 -9.88
C CYS A 233 0.04 5.16 -9.35
N LEU A 234 -0.90 4.89 -10.25
CA LEU A 234 -2.29 4.64 -9.90
C LEU A 234 -2.51 3.17 -9.52
N ASN A 235 -3.12 2.96 -8.35
CA ASN A 235 -3.61 1.66 -7.91
C ASN A 235 -5.12 1.75 -7.61
N LYS A 236 -5.89 0.85 -8.17
CA LYS A 236 -7.35 0.74 -7.94
C LYS A 236 -7.71 -0.70 -7.66
N ALA A 237 -8.58 -0.91 -6.67
CA ALA A 237 -9.13 -2.21 -6.33
C ALA A 237 -10.62 -2.11 -6.09
N SER A 238 -11.35 -3.12 -6.56
CA SER A 238 -12.76 -3.37 -6.24
C SER A 238 -12.87 -4.81 -5.76
N GLU A 239 -13.27 -4.98 -4.51
CA GLU A 239 -13.24 -6.27 -3.83
C GLU A 239 -14.60 -6.58 -3.20
N VAL A 240 -15.09 -7.79 -3.40
CA VAL A 240 -16.25 -8.34 -2.69
C VAL A 240 -15.77 -9.49 -1.83
N THR A 241 -16.07 -9.44 -0.53
CA THR A 241 -15.75 -10.52 0.42
C THR A 241 -17.03 -11.01 1.09
N LEU A 242 -17.25 -12.32 1.03
CA LEU A 242 -18.35 -13.00 1.72
C LEU A 242 -17.76 -13.86 2.83
N MET A 243 -18.25 -13.66 4.04
CA MET A 243 -17.77 -14.37 5.24
C MET A 243 -18.93 -15.08 5.91
N ASN A 244 -18.74 -16.31 6.29
CA ASN A 244 -19.70 -17.05 7.11
C ASN A 244 -19.01 -17.68 8.32
N ASN A 245 -19.66 -17.63 9.46
CA ASN A 245 -19.24 -18.32 10.67
C ASN A 245 -20.46 -19.00 11.28
N TYR A 246 -20.38 -20.31 11.50
CA TYR A 246 -21.50 -21.09 12.05
C TYR A 246 -21.04 -22.05 13.14
N ARG A 247 -21.67 -21.98 14.30
CA ARG A 247 -21.42 -22.87 15.42
C ARG A 247 -22.53 -23.92 15.54
N PHE A 248 -22.18 -25.18 15.33
CA PHE A 248 -23.08 -26.31 15.47
C PHE A 248 -23.33 -26.66 16.93
N ASP A 249 -24.43 -27.36 17.22
CA ASP A 249 -24.81 -27.76 18.59
C ASP A 249 -23.79 -28.73 19.22
N ASN A 250 -23.12 -29.55 18.40
CA ASN A 250 -22.07 -30.47 18.83
C ASN A 250 -20.71 -29.82 19.12
N GLY A 251 -20.65 -28.46 19.12
CA GLY A 251 -19.44 -27.69 19.39
C GLY A 251 -18.47 -27.56 18.21
N LEU A 252 -18.84 -28.09 17.03
CA LEU A 252 -18.11 -27.83 15.78
C LEU A 252 -18.33 -26.36 15.38
N ASN A 253 -17.28 -25.70 14.94
CA ASN A 253 -17.33 -24.35 14.39
C ASN A 253 -16.86 -24.39 12.94
N TRP A 254 -17.64 -23.82 12.03
CA TRP A 254 -17.32 -23.69 10.62
C TRP A 254 -17.20 -22.22 10.24
N LYS A 255 -16.05 -21.87 9.68
CA LYS A 255 -15.80 -20.56 9.06
C LYS A 255 -15.53 -20.75 7.58
N ALA A 256 -16.01 -19.83 6.77
CA ALA A 256 -15.71 -19.78 5.34
C ALA A 256 -15.58 -18.32 4.91
N THR A 257 -14.59 -18.02 4.10
CA THR A 257 -14.41 -16.71 3.50
C THR A 257 -14.14 -16.87 2.01
N LEU A 258 -14.88 -16.14 1.20
CA LEU A 258 -14.71 -16.04 -0.25
C LEU A 258 -14.45 -14.58 -0.57
N LYS A 259 -13.39 -14.31 -1.32
CA LYS A 259 -13.04 -12.98 -1.83
C LYS A 259 -12.94 -13.03 -3.35
N TYR A 260 -13.54 -12.07 -4.03
CA TYR A 260 -13.27 -11.76 -5.43
C TYR A 260 -12.70 -10.34 -5.51
N ASP A 261 -11.58 -10.21 -6.19
CA ASP A 261 -10.89 -8.95 -6.39
C ASP A 261 -10.66 -8.67 -7.87
N HIS A 262 -10.94 -7.41 -8.25
CA HIS A 262 -10.58 -6.84 -9.53
C HIS A 262 -9.71 -5.61 -9.28
N SER A 263 -8.42 -5.73 -9.55
CA SER A 263 -7.42 -4.71 -9.28
C SER A 263 -6.61 -4.36 -10.50
N ARG A 264 -6.17 -3.12 -10.55
CA ARG A 264 -5.12 -2.67 -11.44
C ARG A 264 -4.15 -1.79 -10.67
N GLY A 265 -2.88 -1.89 -11.00
CA GLY A 265 -1.86 -1.07 -10.37
C GLY A 265 -0.72 -0.78 -11.31
N ALA A 266 -0.10 0.34 -11.06
CA ALA A 266 1.15 0.72 -11.71
C ALA A 266 2.07 1.38 -10.68
N MET A 267 3.37 1.22 -10.91
CA MET A 267 4.40 1.82 -10.09
C MET A 267 5.59 2.20 -10.95
N VAL A 268 6.11 3.40 -10.73
CA VAL A 268 7.31 3.90 -11.37
C VAL A 268 8.45 3.99 -10.36
N TYR A 269 9.58 3.42 -10.73
CA TYR A 269 10.86 3.67 -10.08
C TYR A 269 11.70 4.57 -10.96
N GLN A 270 12.25 5.61 -10.39
CA GLN A 270 13.26 6.44 -11.01
C GLN A 270 14.46 6.56 -10.08
N THR A 271 15.54 5.88 -10.42
CA THR A 271 16.75 5.88 -9.62
C THR A 271 17.81 6.73 -10.31
N PRO A 272 18.28 7.82 -9.68
CA PRO A 272 19.43 8.56 -10.20
C PRO A 272 20.68 7.68 -10.17
N MET A 273 21.41 7.64 -11.28
CA MET A 273 22.58 6.79 -11.42
C MET A 273 23.89 7.58 -11.31
N SER A 274 24.07 8.58 -12.16
CA SER A 274 25.28 9.39 -12.16
C SER A 274 25.02 10.81 -12.65
N ILE A 275 25.88 11.72 -12.23
CA ILE A 275 25.96 13.08 -12.77
C ILE A 275 27.22 13.15 -13.64
N ILE A 276 27.05 13.60 -14.88
CA ILE A 276 28.12 13.77 -15.84
C ILE A 276 28.39 15.26 -15.98
N ASP A 277 29.60 15.69 -15.68
CA ASP A 277 30.08 17.05 -15.98
C ASP A 277 30.58 17.09 -17.43
N LEU A 278 29.82 17.74 -18.30
CA LEU A 278 30.10 17.84 -19.74
C LEU A 278 31.27 18.77 -20.05
N LYS A 279 31.62 19.65 -19.12
CA LYS A 279 32.74 20.61 -19.26
C LYS A 279 34.04 20.12 -18.66
N SER A 280 34.05 18.93 -18.05
CA SER A 280 35.27 18.31 -17.56
C SER A 280 36.18 17.96 -18.74
N GLU A 281 37.46 17.98 -18.55
CA GLU A 281 38.46 17.65 -19.61
C GLU A 281 38.24 16.24 -20.18
N ALA A 282 37.76 15.29 -19.39
CA ALA A 282 37.43 13.94 -19.82
C ALA A 282 36.23 13.85 -20.76
N ASN A 283 35.27 14.77 -20.61
CA ASN A 283 33.99 14.72 -21.32
C ASN A 283 33.83 15.81 -22.38
N LYS A 284 34.72 16.79 -22.40
CA LYS A 284 34.69 17.91 -23.32
C LYS A 284 34.76 17.46 -24.77
N GLY A 285 33.74 17.76 -25.55
CA GLY A 285 33.64 17.36 -26.96
C GLY A 285 33.27 15.89 -27.20
N VAL A 286 33.09 15.08 -26.13
CA VAL A 286 32.70 13.67 -26.24
C VAL A 286 31.21 13.53 -26.47
N TYR A 287 30.40 14.39 -25.83
CA TYR A 287 28.97 14.30 -25.86
C TYR A 287 28.31 15.54 -26.48
N ASN A 288 27.34 15.30 -27.35
CA ASN A 288 26.52 16.35 -27.96
C ASN A 288 25.06 16.03 -27.66
N TYR A 289 24.57 16.60 -26.54
CA TYR A 289 23.24 16.32 -26.06
C TYR A 289 22.20 17.31 -26.57
N MET A 290 21.07 16.74 -26.96
CA MET A 290 19.86 17.50 -27.34
C MET A 290 18.77 17.23 -26.28
N TYR A 291 17.97 18.22 -25.98
CA TYR A 291 16.78 18.07 -25.14
C TYR A 291 15.53 18.52 -25.90
N ARG A 292 14.40 18.00 -25.50
CA ARG A 292 13.09 18.48 -25.96
C ARG A 292 12.56 19.44 -24.92
N ASP A 293 12.23 20.67 -25.34
CA ASP A 293 11.64 21.65 -24.46
C ASP A 293 10.12 21.39 -24.25
N ILE A 294 9.47 22.26 -23.45
CA ILE A 294 8.06 22.13 -23.12
C ILE A 294 7.15 22.24 -24.34
N ASP A 295 7.59 22.92 -25.40
CA ASP A 295 6.87 23.07 -26.65
C ASP A 295 7.14 21.93 -27.63
N GLY A 296 7.90 20.93 -27.21
CA GLY A 296 8.28 19.77 -28.04
C GLY A 296 9.42 20.04 -29.03
N GLN A 297 10.06 21.21 -28.97
CA GLN A 297 11.18 21.59 -29.82
C GLN A 297 12.46 20.91 -29.35
N THR A 298 13.24 20.40 -30.30
CA THR A 298 14.56 19.80 -30.02
C THR A 298 15.62 20.91 -30.06
N LYS A 299 16.35 21.09 -28.95
CA LYS A 299 17.40 22.09 -28.78
C LYS A 299 18.68 21.45 -28.29
N ALA A 300 19.80 22.05 -28.63
CA ALA A 300 21.09 21.65 -28.08
C ALA A 300 21.14 21.97 -26.58
N TYR A 301 21.65 21.05 -25.80
CA TYR A 301 21.88 21.26 -24.38
C TYR A 301 23.27 21.90 -24.19
N ASP A 302 23.29 23.09 -23.61
CA ASP A 302 24.49 23.90 -23.34
C ASP A 302 24.87 23.93 -21.87
N GLY A 303 24.11 23.21 -21.01
CA GLY A 303 24.37 23.11 -19.59
C GLY A 303 25.65 22.34 -19.27
N GLN A 304 26.09 22.43 -18.04
CA GLN A 304 27.30 21.77 -17.58
C GLN A 304 27.06 20.32 -17.17
N TYR A 305 25.89 20.02 -16.60
CA TYR A 305 25.66 18.73 -15.96
C TYR A 305 24.48 17.99 -16.57
N ILE A 306 24.63 16.69 -16.72
CA ILE A 306 23.54 15.76 -17.06
C ILE A 306 23.45 14.70 -15.98
N GLN A 307 22.24 14.39 -15.57
CA GLN A 307 21.97 13.24 -14.71
C GLN A 307 21.44 12.09 -15.55
N THR A 308 22.09 10.95 -15.45
CA THR A 308 21.54 9.68 -15.93
C THR A 308 20.67 9.06 -14.86
N ARG A 309 19.60 8.39 -15.25
CA ARG A 309 18.75 7.66 -14.32
C ARG A 309 18.17 6.41 -14.97
N MET A 310 17.88 5.43 -14.14
CA MET A 310 17.09 4.28 -14.50
C MET A 310 15.63 4.59 -14.22
N SER A 311 14.76 4.37 -15.21
CA SER A 311 13.31 4.44 -15.05
C SER A 311 12.70 3.09 -15.36
N CYS A 312 11.83 2.62 -14.47
CA CYS A 312 11.13 1.34 -14.60
C CYS A 312 9.65 1.54 -14.31
N LEU A 313 8.80 1.09 -15.21
CA LEU A 313 7.35 1.02 -15.03
C LEU A 313 6.93 -0.43 -14.82
N ASN A 314 6.38 -0.72 -13.66
CA ASN A 314 5.68 -1.97 -13.38
C ASN A 314 4.18 -1.70 -13.42
N ALA A 315 3.43 -2.43 -14.25
CA ALA A 315 1.99 -2.30 -14.33
C ALA A 315 1.33 -3.68 -14.44
N GLY A 316 0.21 -3.86 -13.77
CA GLY A 316 -0.53 -5.11 -13.76
C GLY A 316 -2.02 -4.93 -13.60
N LYS A 317 -2.77 -5.99 -13.98
CA LYS A 317 -4.17 -6.18 -13.67
C LYS A 317 -4.33 -7.56 -13.05
N ILE A 318 -5.18 -7.65 -12.06
CA ILE A 318 -5.48 -8.89 -11.36
C ILE A 318 -7.01 -9.06 -11.34
N ASP A 319 -7.43 -10.24 -11.68
CA ASP A 319 -8.77 -10.76 -11.45
C ASP A 319 -8.57 -12.08 -10.70
N GLU A 320 -8.94 -12.13 -9.43
CA GLU A 320 -8.75 -13.33 -8.64
C GLU A 320 -9.95 -13.65 -7.75
N ALA A 321 -10.11 -14.94 -7.48
CA ALA A 321 -11.03 -15.44 -6.49
C ALA A 321 -10.25 -16.28 -5.47
N LEU A 322 -10.36 -15.93 -4.20
CA LEU A 322 -9.73 -16.62 -3.09
C LEU A 322 -10.80 -17.22 -2.17
N PHE A 323 -10.57 -18.43 -1.72
CA PHE A 323 -11.48 -19.10 -0.79
C PHE A 323 -10.69 -19.78 0.31
N THR A 324 -11.19 -19.64 1.54
CA THR A 324 -10.70 -20.40 2.69
C THR A 324 -11.87 -20.95 3.49
N THR A 325 -11.69 -22.13 4.05
CA THR A 325 -12.66 -22.73 4.97
C THR A 325 -11.93 -23.42 6.13
N GLU A 326 -12.49 -23.28 7.31
CA GLU A 326 -11.96 -23.86 8.56
C GLU A 326 -13.08 -24.61 9.28
N LEU A 327 -12.80 -25.82 9.68
CA LEU A 327 -13.61 -26.59 10.61
C LEU A 327 -12.80 -26.81 11.89
N SER A 328 -13.32 -26.37 13.02
CA SER A 328 -12.64 -26.50 14.32
C SER A 328 -13.60 -27.01 15.40
N LYS A 329 -13.07 -27.85 16.29
CA LYS A 329 -13.80 -28.33 17.46
C LYS A 329 -12.86 -28.36 18.67
N LYS A 330 -13.34 -27.80 19.78
CA LYS A 330 -12.63 -27.93 21.06
C LYS A 330 -13.06 -29.23 21.75
N PHE A 331 -12.08 -30.05 22.09
CA PHE A 331 -12.29 -31.21 22.94
C PHE A 331 -11.83 -30.85 24.35
N SER A 332 -12.66 -31.06 25.35
CA SER A 332 -12.21 -31.05 26.75
C SER A 332 -11.52 -32.37 27.05
N THR A 333 -10.21 -32.35 27.19
CA THR A 333 -9.48 -33.45 27.81
C THR A 333 -9.61 -33.25 29.32
N SER A 334 -10.34 -34.15 30.00
CA SER A 334 -10.19 -34.31 31.44
C SER A 334 -8.79 -34.87 31.68
N THR A 335 -7.90 -34.07 32.23
CA THR A 335 -6.67 -34.54 32.84
C THR A 335 -7.07 -35.29 34.11
N PHE A 336 -6.81 -36.57 34.15
CA PHE A 336 -6.83 -37.35 35.39
C PHE A 336 -5.61 -36.98 36.24
#